data_6ff76fc296877696e10c9645969e450e
#
_entry.id   6ff76fc296877696e10c9645969e450e
#
_cell.length_a   1.000
_cell.length_b   1.000
_cell.length_c   1.000
_cell.angle_alpha   90.00
_cell.angle_beta   90.00
_cell.angle_gamma   90.00
#
_symmetry.space_group_name_H-M   'P 1'
#
loop_
_entity.id
_entity.type
_entity.pdbx_description
1 polymer ?
#
loop_
_entity_poly.entity_id
_entity_poly.type
_entity_poly.pdbx_seq_one_letter_code
_entity_poly.pdbx_strand_id
1 'polypeptide(L)'
;MLKVTLICSDKNHPVFRWLHKWKVENEHNYIINLLTCIADITSEGDLLFLVSCSEIVTKKHRDMFQQCLVLHASDLPKNRGWSPHVWSILNGENDITLSLLEAEDKVDMGRIWKKAKIKLNGTELYDEINQKLFEGELQLISWACKNLSCVTPTQQDSSAANY
;
A
#
# COMPACT_ATOMS: atom_id res chain seq x y z
N MET A 1 -3.93 18.95 -11.56
CA MET A 1 -4.00 17.49 -11.73
C MET A 1 -3.13 16.87 -10.68
N LEU A 2 -3.64 15.94 -9.88
CA LEU A 2 -2.94 15.31 -8.76
C LEU A 2 -1.72 14.54 -9.27
N LYS A 3 -0.56 14.72 -8.60
CA LYS A 3 0.68 14.01 -8.92
C LYS A 3 0.84 12.82 -7.99
N VAL A 4 0.82 11.62 -8.55
CA VAL A 4 0.88 10.34 -7.85
C VAL A 4 2.14 9.59 -8.23
N THR A 5 2.92 9.16 -7.24
CA THR A 5 4.07 8.29 -7.45
C THR A 5 3.80 6.94 -6.78
N LEU A 6 3.99 5.86 -7.53
CA LEU A 6 3.90 4.48 -7.07
C LEU A 6 5.31 3.89 -7.07
N ILE A 7 5.71 3.23 -5.98
CA ILE A 7 6.97 2.50 -5.90
C ILE A 7 6.71 1.03 -5.61
N CYS A 8 7.23 0.18 -6.49
CA CYS A 8 7.33 -1.27 -6.28
C CYS A 8 8.77 -1.69 -6.56
N SER A 9 9.48 -2.17 -5.56
CA SER A 9 10.95 -2.39 -5.63
C SER A 9 11.38 -3.48 -6.61
N ASP A 10 10.47 -4.36 -7.02
CA ASP A 10 10.78 -5.44 -7.97
C ASP A 10 9.82 -5.43 -9.16
N LYS A 11 10.35 -5.23 -10.37
CA LYS A 11 9.59 -5.29 -11.64
C LYS A 11 8.97 -6.66 -11.89
N ASN A 12 9.56 -7.72 -11.33
CA ASN A 12 9.07 -9.09 -11.48
C ASN A 12 8.02 -9.45 -10.43
N HIS A 13 7.79 -8.60 -9.43
CA HIS A 13 6.72 -8.82 -8.47
C HIS A 13 5.35 -8.83 -9.17
N PRO A 14 4.48 -9.79 -8.89
CA PRO A 14 3.18 -9.91 -9.59
C PRO A 14 2.33 -8.64 -9.57
N VAL A 15 2.41 -7.81 -8.52
CA VAL A 15 1.65 -6.55 -8.42
C VAL A 15 2.11 -5.50 -9.42
N PHE A 16 3.37 -5.55 -9.91
CA PHE A 16 3.92 -4.50 -10.77
C PHE A 16 3.07 -4.28 -12.04
N ARG A 17 2.67 -5.36 -12.70
CA ARG A 17 1.79 -5.28 -13.88
C ARG A 17 0.42 -4.68 -13.57
N TRP A 18 -0.10 -4.87 -12.35
CA TRP A 18 -1.37 -4.30 -11.90
C TRP A 18 -1.23 -2.78 -11.67
N LEU A 19 -0.13 -2.35 -11.07
CA LEU A 19 0.19 -0.92 -10.92
C LEU A 19 0.37 -0.23 -12.27
N HIS A 20 1.04 -0.90 -13.22
CA HIS A 20 1.20 -0.39 -14.58
C HIS A 20 -0.16 -0.24 -15.29
N LYS A 21 -1.03 -1.24 -15.19
CA LYS A 21 -2.38 -1.19 -15.73
C LYS A 21 -3.17 -0.03 -15.11
N TRP A 22 -3.16 0.09 -13.78
CA TRP A 22 -3.82 1.18 -13.06
C TRP A 22 -3.31 2.55 -13.52
N LYS A 23 -2.00 2.70 -13.71
CA LYS A 23 -1.41 3.92 -14.26
C LYS A 23 -2.03 4.27 -15.60
N VAL A 24 -2.03 3.35 -16.56
CA VAL A 24 -2.57 3.58 -17.93
C VAL A 24 -4.05 3.95 -17.87
N GLU A 25 -4.84 3.29 -17.04
CA GLU A 25 -6.27 3.55 -16.89
C GLU A 25 -6.59 4.91 -16.24
N ASN A 26 -5.65 5.49 -15.49
CA ASN A 26 -5.88 6.71 -14.72
C ASN A 26 -5.03 7.92 -15.15
N GLU A 27 -4.19 7.80 -16.18
CA GLU A 27 -3.32 8.91 -16.64
C GLU A 27 -4.08 10.12 -17.19
N HIS A 28 -5.36 9.96 -17.53
CA HIS A 28 -6.23 11.07 -17.91
C HIS A 28 -6.73 11.89 -16.69
N ASN A 29 -6.68 11.33 -15.48
CA ASN A 29 -7.11 11.98 -14.23
C ASN A 29 -5.93 12.48 -13.39
N TYR A 30 -4.77 11.81 -13.47
CA TYR A 30 -3.62 12.04 -12.61
C TYR A 30 -2.32 12.08 -13.42
N ILE A 31 -1.31 12.75 -12.90
CA ILE A 31 0.08 12.63 -13.39
C ILE A 31 0.72 11.49 -12.58
N ILE A 32 1.02 10.36 -13.23
CA ILE A 32 1.40 9.13 -12.52
C ILE A 32 2.83 8.70 -12.89
N ASN A 33 3.69 8.56 -11.88
CA ASN A 33 4.99 7.92 -11.97
C ASN A 33 4.93 6.52 -11.36
N LEU A 34 5.51 5.53 -12.04
CA LEU A 34 5.71 4.18 -11.51
C LEU A 34 7.21 3.90 -11.50
N LEU A 35 7.78 3.80 -10.31
CA LEU A 35 9.21 3.68 -10.05
C LEU A 35 9.54 2.35 -9.36
N THR A 36 10.80 1.93 -9.47
CA THR A 36 11.30 0.71 -8.81
C THR A 36 12.33 1.02 -7.72
N CYS A 37 12.74 2.26 -7.58
CA CYS A 37 13.75 2.68 -6.61
C CYS A 37 13.37 4.05 -6.04
N ILE A 38 13.57 4.24 -4.74
CA ILE A 38 13.36 5.54 -4.08
C ILE A 38 14.32 6.60 -4.62
N ALA A 39 15.53 6.20 -5.01
CA ALA A 39 16.51 7.12 -5.59
C ALA A 39 16.06 7.77 -6.91
N ASP A 40 15.10 7.18 -7.60
CA ASP A 40 14.52 7.71 -8.84
C ASP A 40 13.46 8.81 -8.60
N ILE A 41 13.14 9.12 -7.35
CA ILE A 41 12.26 10.24 -7.01
C ILE A 41 13.03 11.54 -7.26
N THR A 42 12.68 12.23 -8.33
CA THR A 42 13.36 13.47 -8.78
C THR A 42 12.47 14.71 -8.67
N SER A 43 11.19 14.56 -8.36
CA SER A 43 10.24 15.66 -8.29
C SER A 43 9.24 15.52 -7.13
N GLU A 44 8.76 16.65 -6.65
CA GLU A 44 7.71 16.71 -5.65
C GLU A 44 6.36 16.24 -6.22
N GLY A 45 5.52 15.69 -5.35
CA GLY A 45 4.19 15.20 -5.69
C GLY A 45 3.18 15.34 -4.56
N ASP A 46 1.94 14.94 -4.83
CA ASP A 46 0.88 14.98 -3.83
C ASP A 46 0.86 13.67 -3.02
N LEU A 47 0.91 12.54 -3.71
CA LEU A 47 0.85 11.21 -3.10
C LEU A 47 2.02 10.32 -3.53
N LEU A 48 2.65 9.68 -2.55
CA LEU A 48 3.57 8.58 -2.74
C LEU A 48 2.97 7.31 -2.15
N PHE A 49 2.86 6.25 -2.93
CA PHE A 49 2.45 4.92 -2.46
C PHE A 49 3.61 3.94 -2.51
N LEU A 50 3.83 3.24 -1.41
CA LEU A 50 4.78 2.14 -1.29
C LEU A 50 4.00 0.82 -1.38
N VAL A 51 4.17 0.10 -2.49
CA VAL A 51 3.47 -1.15 -2.78
C VAL A 51 4.50 -2.25 -3.01
N SER A 52 4.57 -3.22 -2.12
CA SER A 52 5.65 -4.23 -2.15
C SER A 52 7.03 -3.59 -2.29
N CYS A 53 7.26 -2.55 -1.49
CA CYS A 53 8.50 -1.80 -1.45
C CYS A 53 9.40 -2.31 -0.33
N SER A 54 10.60 -2.76 -0.66
CA SER A 54 11.61 -3.23 0.31
C SER A 54 12.53 -2.13 0.83
N GLU A 55 12.43 -0.93 0.25
CA GLU A 55 13.26 0.20 0.64
C GLU A 55 12.58 1.05 1.73
N ILE A 56 13.40 1.63 2.61
CA ILE A 56 12.93 2.57 3.63
C ILE A 56 12.92 3.98 3.06
N VAL A 57 11.74 4.61 3.07
CA VAL A 57 11.58 6.00 2.65
C VAL A 57 12.03 6.93 3.78
N THR A 58 13.13 7.64 3.57
CA THR A 58 13.65 8.59 4.55
C THR A 58 12.76 9.84 4.65
N LYS A 59 12.89 10.57 5.76
CA LYS A 59 12.18 11.84 5.95
C LYS A 59 12.38 12.80 4.76
N LYS A 60 13.58 12.88 4.21
CA LYS A 60 13.88 13.73 3.05
C LYS A 60 12.97 13.41 1.84
N HIS A 61 12.75 12.14 1.55
CA HIS A 61 11.85 11.75 0.45
C HIS A 61 10.38 11.98 0.81
N ARG A 62 10.00 11.70 2.07
CA ARG A 62 8.61 11.96 2.52
C ARG A 62 8.23 13.43 2.43
N ASP A 63 9.15 14.33 2.78
CA ASP A 63 8.93 15.78 2.73
C ASP A 63 8.72 16.33 1.30
N MET A 64 8.99 15.53 0.27
CA MET A 64 8.72 15.86 -1.13
C MET A 64 7.25 15.62 -1.53
N PHE A 65 6.47 14.99 -0.67
CA PHE A 65 5.06 14.65 -0.96
C PHE A 65 4.15 15.21 0.13
N GLN A 66 2.92 15.54 -0.27
CA GLN A 66 1.90 15.93 0.69
C GLN A 66 1.59 14.75 1.64
N GLN A 67 1.52 13.53 1.10
CA GLN A 67 1.35 12.31 1.87
C GLN A 67 2.14 11.15 1.28
N CYS A 68 2.76 10.36 2.16
CA CYS A 68 3.42 9.10 1.82
C CYS A 68 2.69 7.96 2.50
N LEU A 69 2.19 7.00 1.72
CA LEU A 69 1.32 5.94 2.17
C LEU A 69 1.91 4.57 1.87
N VAL A 70 1.65 3.63 2.76
CA VAL A 70 2.06 2.22 2.64
C VAL A 70 0.82 1.35 2.54
N LEU A 71 0.85 0.36 1.67
CA LEU A 71 -0.12 -0.72 1.64
C LEU A 71 0.45 -1.94 2.39
N HIS A 72 -0.24 -2.35 3.44
CA HIS A 72 0.17 -3.46 4.30
C HIS A 72 -0.98 -4.45 4.50
N ALA A 73 -0.71 -5.73 4.18
CA ALA A 73 -1.74 -6.76 4.14
C ALA A 73 -1.98 -7.41 5.52
N SER A 74 -2.24 -6.60 6.53
CA SER A 74 -2.65 -7.06 7.86
C SER A 74 -3.63 -6.10 8.53
N ASP A 75 -4.30 -6.59 9.58
CA ASP A 75 -5.15 -5.79 10.45
C ASP A 75 -4.29 -5.08 11.51
N LEU A 76 -3.55 -4.06 11.08
CA LEU A 76 -2.67 -3.28 11.97
C LEU A 76 -3.42 -2.78 13.21
N PRO A 77 -2.77 -2.81 14.37
CA PRO A 77 -1.34 -3.04 14.64
C PRO A 77 -0.89 -4.51 14.70
N LYS A 78 -1.75 -5.47 14.38
CA LYS A 78 -1.42 -6.89 14.33
C LYS A 78 -0.60 -7.23 13.08
N ASN A 79 0.32 -8.20 13.21
CA ASN A 79 1.13 -8.72 12.12
C ASN A 79 1.89 -7.63 11.35
N ARG A 80 2.63 -6.79 12.08
CA ARG A 80 3.64 -5.90 11.49
C ARG A 80 4.76 -6.74 10.90
N GLY A 81 5.43 -6.25 9.86
CA GLY A 81 6.55 -6.91 9.23
C GLY A 81 6.23 -7.46 7.84
N TRP A 82 7.01 -8.45 7.39
CA TRP A 82 7.01 -8.91 5.99
C TRP A 82 5.91 -9.93 5.68
N SER A 83 5.25 -9.75 4.53
CA SER A 83 4.28 -10.69 3.95
C SER A 83 3.21 -11.20 4.93
N PRO A 84 2.55 -10.32 5.68
CA PRO A 84 1.65 -10.72 6.76
C PRO A 84 0.46 -11.57 6.27
N HIS A 85 -0.03 -11.36 5.05
CA HIS A 85 -1.10 -12.14 4.46
C HIS A 85 -0.74 -13.63 4.28
N VAL A 86 0.54 -13.91 4.01
CA VAL A 86 1.01 -15.30 3.89
C VAL A 86 0.87 -16.02 5.21
N TRP A 87 1.25 -15.38 6.31
CA TRP A 87 1.10 -15.95 7.65
C TRP A 87 -0.37 -16.14 8.03
N SER A 88 -1.23 -15.18 7.73
CA SER A 88 -2.67 -15.32 7.95
C SER A 88 -3.25 -16.54 7.22
N ILE A 89 -2.90 -16.74 5.95
CA ILE A 89 -3.34 -17.90 5.17
C ILE A 89 -2.81 -19.20 5.76
N LEU A 90 -1.53 -19.26 6.11
CA LEU A 90 -0.92 -20.45 6.73
C LEU A 90 -1.55 -20.78 8.08
N ASN A 91 -2.05 -19.80 8.81
CA ASN A 91 -2.79 -19.98 10.06
C ASN A 91 -4.28 -20.34 9.85
N GLY A 92 -4.72 -20.50 8.60
CA GLY A 92 -6.09 -20.89 8.27
C GLY A 92 -7.10 -19.73 8.32
N GLU A 93 -6.63 -18.48 8.30
CA GLU A 93 -7.52 -17.33 8.23
C GLU A 93 -8.07 -17.16 6.80
N ASN A 94 -9.38 -16.95 6.69
CA ASN A 94 -10.04 -16.70 5.42
C ASN A 94 -10.31 -15.22 5.14
N ASP A 95 -10.10 -14.37 6.11
CA ASP A 95 -10.22 -12.92 5.96
C ASP A 95 -8.83 -12.28 6.02
N ILE A 96 -8.45 -11.60 4.96
CA ILE A 96 -7.25 -10.76 4.91
C ILE A 96 -7.68 -9.30 5.03
N THR A 97 -7.05 -8.55 5.94
CA THR A 97 -7.24 -7.12 6.02
C THR A 97 -6.09 -6.42 5.29
N LEU A 98 -6.41 -5.47 4.41
CA LEU A 98 -5.48 -4.51 3.86
C LEU A 98 -5.55 -3.22 4.68
N SER A 99 -4.43 -2.72 5.14
CA SER A 99 -4.31 -1.41 5.79
C SER A 99 -3.57 -0.45 4.88
N LEU A 100 -4.14 0.73 4.67
CA LEU A 100 -3.48 1.88 4.07
C LEU A 100 -3.08 2.81 5.20
N LEU A 101 -1.80 3.08 5.36
CA LEU A 101 -1.24 3.83 6.48
C LEU A 101 -0.17 4.83 6.03
N GLU A 102 0.12 5.80 6.87
CA GLU A 102 1.20 6.77 6.64
C GLU A 102 2.57 6.10 6.80
N ALA A 103 3.50 6.44 5.92
CA ALA A 103 4.90 6.05 6.05
C ALA A 103 5.58 6.93 7.11
N GLU A 104 6.22 6.29 8.08
CA GLU A 104 7.00 6.95 9.15
C GLU A 104 8.40 6.36 9.24
N ASP A 105 9.22 6.87 10.17
CA ASP A 105 10.58 6.36 10.42
C ASP A 105 10.56 4.92 10.93
N LYS A 106 9.52 4.57 11.69
CA LYS A 106 9.28 3.21 12.16
C LYS A 106 8.30 2.51 11.22
N VAL A 107 8.72 1.37 10.71
CA VAL A 107 7.94 0.58 9.75
C VAL A 107 6.61 0.15 10.35
N ASP A 108 5.54 0.25 9.57
CA ASP A 108 4.17 -0.17 9.87
C ASP A 108 3.54 0.48 11.13
N MET A 109 4.07 1.60 11.59
CA MET A 109 3.60 2.30 12.79
C MET A 109 2.82 3.59 12.53
N GLY A 110 2.70 4.00 11.28
CA GLY A 110 1.99 5.23 10.90
C GLY A 110 0.49 5.16 11.16
N ARG A 111 -0.14 6.33 11.12
CA ARG A 111 -1.59 6.44 11.29
C ARG A 111 -2.32 5.76 10.13
N ILE A 112 -3.40 5.08 10.44
CA ILE A 112 -4.19 4.32 9.46
C ILE A 112 -5.19 5.27 8.77
N TRP A 113 -5.16 5.28 7.45
CA TRP A 113 -6.10 6.01 6.61
C TRP A 113 -7.37 5.23 6.34
N LYS A 114 -7.21 3.96 5.97
CA LYS A 114 -8.34 3.07 5.67
C LYS A 114 -7.92 1.61 5.76
N LYS A 115 -8.90 0.77 6.09
CA LYS A 115 -8.79 -0.69 6.00
C LYS A 115 -9.82 -1.22 5.01
N ALA A 116 -9.46 -2.29 4.31
CA ALA A 116 -10.35 -3.07 3.44
C ALA A 116 -10.21 -4.55 3.78
N LYS A 117 -11.31 -5.28 3.75
CA LYS A 117 -11.32 -6.73 3.97
C LYS A 117 -11.43 -7.48 2.66
N ILE A 118 -10.62 -8.51 2.53
CA ILE A 118 -10.62 -9.44 1.41
C ILE A 118 -11.00 -10.80 1.95
N LYS A 119 -12.08 -11.38 1.40
CA LYS A 119 -12.55 -12.71 1.77
C LYS A 119 -11.99 -13.76 0.85
N LEU A 120 -11.42 -14.80 1.44
CA LEU A 120 -11.01 -16.03 0.77
C LEU A 120 -12.02 -17.14 1.08
N ASN A 121 -12.23 -18.02 0.11
CA ASN A 121 -13.09 -19.21 0.30
C ASN A 121 -12.31 -20.39 0.90
N GLY A 122 -10.97 -20.29 0.95
CA GLY A 122 -10.07 -21.35 1.39
C GLY A 122 -9.66 -22.34 0.31
N THR A 123 -10.08 -22.13 -0.93
CA THR A 123 -9.77 -22.98 -2.09
C THR A 123 -9.02 -22.25 -3.19
N GLU A 124 -8.73 -20.97 -3.01
CA GLU A 124 -8.05 -20.15 -3.99
C GLU A 124 -6.62 -20.62 -4.23
N LEU A 125 -6.23 -20.63 -5.50
CA LEU A 125 -4.86 -20.78 -5.93
C LEU A 125 -4.09 -19.47 -5.74
N TYR A 126 -2.75 -19.55 -5.82
CA TYR A 126 -1.86 -18.40 -5.65
C TYR A 126 -2.26 -17.18 -6.49
N ASP A 127 -2.54 -17.39 -7.78
CA ASP A 127 -2.93 -16.30 -8.68
C ASP A 127 -4.29 -15.67 -8.31
N GLU A 128 -5.22 -16.48 -7.82
CA GLU A 128 -6.54 -16.01 -7.39
C GLU A 128 -6.45 -15.20 -6.09
N ILE A 129 -5.59 -15.61 -5.16
CA ILE A 129 -5.31 -14.85 -3.93
C ILE A 129 -4.68 -13.50 -4.31
N ASN A 130 -3.66 -13.51 -5.16
CA ASN A 130 -3.00 -12.29 -5.63
C ASN A 130 -3.96 -11.35 -6.36
N GLN A 131 -4.84 -11.89 -7.20
CA GLN A 131 -5.85 -11.07 -7.87
C GLN A 131 -6.72 -10.31 -6.87
N LYS A 132 -7.29 -11.01 -5.89
CA LYS A 132 -8.12 -10.39 -4.86
C LYS A 132 -7.35 -9.35 -4.04
N LEU A 133 -6.10 -9.66 -3.67
CA LEU A 133 -5.22 -8.78 -2.91
C LEU A 133 -4.92 -7.49 -3.69
N PHE A 134 -4.48 -7.62 -4.94
CA PHE A 134 -4.08 -6.47 -5.77
C PHE A 134 -5.28 -5.61 -6.18
N GLU A 135 -6.43 -6.21 -6.46
CA GLU A 135 -7.67 -5.45 -6.67
C GLU A 135 -8.00 -4.58 -5.44
N GLY A 136 -7.89 -5.13 -4.24
CA GLY A 136 -8.09 -4.38 -3.00
C GLY A 136 -7.07 -3.26 -2.80
N GLU A 137 -5.79 -3.51 -3.11
CA GLU A 137 -4.74 -2.50 -3.06
C GLU A 137 -5.01 -1.34 -4.03
N LEU A 138 -5.38 -1.64 -5.28
CA LEU A 138 -5.71 -0.61 -6.28
C LEU A 138 -6.96 0.19 -5.90
N GLN A 139 -7.95 -0.44 -5.27
CA GLN A 139 -9.13 0.25 -4.74
C GLN A 139 -8.74 1.24 -3.63
N LEU A 140 -7.83 0.86 -2.73
CA LEU A 140 -7.32 1.75 -1.68
C LEU A 140 -6.50 2.92 -2.25
N ILE A 141 -5.67 2.69 -3.26
CA ILE A 141 -4.94 3.75 -3.98
C ILE A 141 -5.95 4.74 -4.60
N SER A 142 -6.92 4.23 -5.35
CA SER A 142 -7.95 5.06 -5.99
C SER A 142 -8.77 5.84 -4.97
N TRP A 143 -9.11 5.21 -3.84
CA TRP A 143 -9.82 5.86 -2.75
C TRP A 143 -8.99 7.00 -2.14
N ALA A 144 -7.70 6.79 -1.88
CA ALA A 144 -6.82 7.82 -1.32
C ALA A 144 -6.68 9.02 -2.25
N CYS A 145 -6.54 8.78 -3.56
CA CYS A 145 -6.48 9.86 -4.55
C CYS A 145 -7.75 10.75 -4.52
N LYS A 146 -8.91 10.15 -4.30
CA LYS A 146 -10.19 10.88 -4.24
C LYS A 146 -10.44 11.58 -2.91
N ASN A 147 -9.79 11.15 -1.84
CA ASN A 147 -10.08 11.60 -0.47
C ASN A 147 -8.92 12.33 0.21
N LEU A 148 -7.85 12.67 -0.51
CA LEU A 148 -6.63 13.25 0.04
C LEU A 148 -6.88 14.42 1.00
N SER A 149 -7.84 15.30 0.70
CA SER A 149 -8.13 16.50 1.47
C SER A 149 -9.12 16.30 2.63
N CYS A 150 -9.73 15.13 2.78
CA CYS A 150 -10.81 14.92 3.75
C CYS A 150 -10.60 13.73 4.70
N VAL A 151 -9.45 13.05 4.62
CA VAL A 151 -9.13 11.93 5.50
C VAL A 151 -8.71 12.42 6.88
N THR A 152 -9.26 11.79 7.93
CA THR A 152 -8.78 11.89 9.31
C THR A 152 -8.12 10.57 9.69
N PRO A 153 -6.78 10.46 9.64
CA PRO A 153 -6.08 9.23 9.97
C PRO A 153 -6.23 8.84 11.44
N THR A 154 -6.31 7.55 11.71
CA THR A 154 -6.49 6.99 13.05
C THR A 154 -5.16 6.46 13.59
N GLN A 155 -4.80 6.86 14.81
CA GLN A 155 -3.61 6.36 15.51
C GLN A 155 -3.74 4.86 15.79
N GLN A 156 -2.65 4.10 15.62
CA GLN A 156 -2.60 2.71 16.02
C GLN A 156 -2.49 2.56 17.54
N ASP A 157 -3.22 1.59 18.11
CA ASP A 157 -3.01 1.18 19.49
C ASP A 157 -1.82 0.20 19.57
N SER A 158 -0.65 0.73 19.93
CA SER A 158 0.58 -0.06 19.99
C SER A 158 0.56 -1.15 21.07
N SER A 159 -0.37 -1.11 22.03
CA SER A 159 -0.52 -2.16 23.05
C SER A 159 -1.02 -3.49 22.47
N ALA A 160 -1.71 -3.44 21.34
CA ALA A 160 -2.23 -4.60 20.61
C ALA A 160 -1.29 -5.09 19.48
N ALA A 161 -0.09 -4.50 19.34
CA ALA A 161 0.83 -4.83 18.27
C ALA A 161 1.50 -6.18 18.47
N ASN A 162 1.69 -6.91 17.36
CA ASN A 162 2.56 -8.08 17.28
C ASN A 162 3.30 -8.10 15.93
N TYR A 163 4.27 -9.01 15.81
CA TYR A 163 5.14 -9.17 14.64
C TYR A 163 5.10 -10.60 14.13
#